data_7e6ea3f6f7ccfeb89e605a385a897da3
#
_entry.id   7e6ea3f6f7ccfeb89e605a385a897da3
#
_cell.length_a   1.000
_cell.length_b   1.000
_cell.length_c   1.000
_cell.angle_alpha   90.00
_cell.angle_beta   90.00
_cell.angle_gamma   90.00
#
_symmetry.space_group_name_H-M   'P 1'
#
loop_
_entity.id
_entity.type
_entity.pdbx_description
1 polymer ?
#
loop_
_entity_poly.entity_id
_entity_poly.type
_entity_poly.pdbx_seq_one_letter_code
_entity_poly.pdbx_strand_id
1 'polypeptide(L)'
;MKSDRSTYDTTWQNVSDLMLPKRDFTVKRTPGDRRTQKIYDSTAMHATEQLAGGLHGMLTPPAGKWAYIRLKGGEDRAARLWLDNATDFLFDIFSSPESSFATAAFEFYLDIVAFGNAAMAVTYKDGKIMFNTEQLRSCYTMENESGKNDIIYLCRAYRPVEMIRRFGEANVHQNVTKAYRDGQTVTFEVVQAIEPRDEHYGRGAAKDKKPYKSCFIDATNKHLMLEEGFDDFPFMFARWSKRAGEAYGYGPGIAAYSEASQLNTMVEIMTRAAAKNTDPPLLSPAEGMILPLRLDPGSINFY
;
A
#
# COMPACT_ATOMS: atom_id res chain seq x y z
N MET A 1 -4.79 16.25 -8.64
CA MET A 1 -4.28 14.99 -8.07
C MET A 1 -5.36 13.97 -7.70
N LYS A 2 -6.34 14.25 -6.79
CA LYS A 2 -7.40 13.24 -6.49
C LYS A 2 -8.25 12.91 -7.72
N SER A 3 -8.65 13.89 -8.52
CA SER A 3 -9.41 13.66 -9.76
C SER A 3 -8.61 12.88 -10.79
N ASP A 4 -7.35 13.21 -10.97
CA ASP A 4 -6.47 12.61 -11.98
C ASP A 4 -6.14 11.13 -11.66
N ARG A 5 -6.17 10.76 -10.38
CA ARG A 5 -5.94 9.40 -9.93
C ARG A 5 -7.19 8.52 -9.90
N SER A 6 -8.38 9.07 -10.04
CA SER A 6 -9.64 8.31 -9.90
C SER A 6 -9.72 7.09 -10.81
N THR A 7 -9.22 7.19 -12.05
CA THR A 7 -9.16 6.07 -13.00
C THR A 7 -8.19 4.97 -12.54
N TYR A 8 -7.03 5.38 -11.99
CA TYR A 8 -6.06 4.42 -11.43
C TYR A 8 -6.62 3.73 -10.18
N ASP A 9 -7.29 4.48 -9.29
CA ASP A 9 -7.90 3.92 -8.07
C ASP A 9 -8.93 2.83 -8.42
N THR A 10 -9.72 3.01 -9.49
CA THR A 10 -10.68 2.00 -9.97
C THR A 10 -9.96 0.77 -10.49
N THR A 11 -8.93 0.94 -11.31
CA THR A 11 -8.12 -0.17 -11.85
C THR A 11 -7.44 -0.94 -10.72
N TRP A 12 -6.81 -0.24 -9.78
CA TRP A 12 -6.15 -0.85 -8.63
C TRP A 12 -7.13 -1.56 -7.69
N GLN A 13 -8.35 -1.02 -7.52
CA GLN A 13 -9.38 -1.73 -6.75
C GLN A 13 -9.76 -3.06 -7.40
N ASN A 14 -9.96 -3.06 -8.72
CA ASN A 14 -10.28 -4.29 -9.46
C ASN A 14 -9.17 -5.35 -9.34
N VAL A 15 -7.90 -4.93 -9.49
CA VAL A 15 -6.74 -5.81 -9.28
C VAL A 15 -6.68 -6.30 -7.83
N SER A 16 -6.88 -5.39 -6.86
CA SER A 16 -6.89 -5.73 -5.44
C SER A 16 -7.92 -6.80 -5.09
N ASP A 17 -9.12 -6.69 -5.63
CA ASP A 17 -10.22 -7.61 -5.32
C ASP A 17 -9.92 -9.07 -5.70
N LEU A 18 -9.02 -9.31 -6.67
CA LEU A 18 -8.60 -10.64 -7.09
C LEU A 18 -7.22 -11.08 -6.59
N MET A 19 -6.25 -10.15 -6.51
CA MET A 19 -4.85 -10.48 -6.28
C MET A 19 -4.37 -10.14 -4.87
N LEU A 20 -4.83 -9.00 -4.31
CA LEU A 20 -4.47 -8.54 -2.97
C LEU A 20 -5.70 -8.02 -2.20
N PRO A 21 -6.65 -8.88 -1.83
CA PRO A 21 -7.94 -8.46 -1.25
C PRO A 21 -7.80 -7.74 0.10
N LYS A 22 -6.59 -7.71 0.68
CA LYS A 22 -6.28 -6.95 1.90
C LYS A 22 -6.00 -5.46 1.64
N ARG A 23 -5.77 -5.05 0.39
CA ARG A 23 -5.62 -3.63 0.00
C ARG A 23 -6.97 -3.04 -0.41
N ASP A 24 -7.17 -1.74 -0.21
CA ASP A 24 -8.39 -1.02 -0.59
C ASP A 24 -8.04 0.33 -1.21
N PHE A 25 -8.83 0.74 -2.20
CA PHE A 25 -8.66 2.01 -2.89
C PHE A 25 -9.95 2.84 -2.89
N THR A 26 -11.00 2.37 -3.54
CA THR A 26 -12.29 3.06 -3.64
C THR A 26 -13.26 2.64 -2.53
N VAL A 27 -13.21 1.38 -2.12
CA VAL A 27 -14.08 0.82 -1.08
C VAL A 27 -13.35 0.86 0.25
N LYS A 28 -13.92 1.54 1.25
CA LYS A 28 -13.38 1.51 2.63
C LYS A 28 -13.55 0.13 3.22
N ARG A 29 -12.48 -0.40 3.76
CA ARG A 29 -12.43 -1.69 4.42
C ARG A 29 -12.49 -1.54 5.93
N THR A 30 -13.24 -2.40 6.58
CA THR A 30 -13.14 -2.61 8.02
C THR A 30 -12.02 -3.62 8.31
N PRO A 31 -11.09 -3.33 9.23
CA PRO A 31 -10.06 -4.31 9.62
C PRO A 31 -10.70 -5.64 10.04
N GLY A 32 -10.16 -6.76 9.52
CA GLY A 32 -10.71 -8.10 9.77
C GLY A 32 -11.84 -8.55 8.85
N ASP A 33 -12.31 -7.70 7.93
CA ASP A 33 -13.35 -8.03 6.98
C ASP A 33 -12.90 -9.09 5.96
N ARG A 34 -13.81 -10.02 5.62
CA ARG A 34 -13.55 -11.16 4.75
C ARG A 34 -13.86 -10.79 3.30
N ARG A 35 -12.86 -10.41 2.51
CA ARG A 35 -13.01 -10.01 1.10
C ARG A 35 -12.84 -11.13 0.07
N THR A 36 -12.66 -12.35 0.51
CA THR A 36 -12.44 -13.50 -0.38
C THR A 36 -13.74 -14.17 -0.86
N GLN A 37 -14.90 -13.62 -0.52
CA GLN A 37 -16.20 -14.25 -0.86
C GLN A 37 -16.48 -14.34 -2.36
N LYS A 38 -15.88 -13.50 -3.18
CA LYS A 38 -16.02 -13.50 -4.64
C LYS A 38 -14.80 -14.07 -5.37
N ILE A 39 -13.86 -14.64 -4.63
CA ILE A 39 -12.69 -15.30 -5.19
C ILE A 39 -12.98 -16.79 -5.28
N TYR A 40 -13.27 -17.26 -6.46
CA TYR A 40 -13.50 -18.68 -6.78
C TYR A 40 -12.20 -19.36 -7.21
N ASP A 41 -11.26 -18.60 -7.74
CA ASP A 41 -9.91 -19.05 -8.11
C ASP A 41 -8.84 -18.21 -7.44
N SER A 42 -7.92 -18.85 -6.72
CA SER A 42 -6.84 -18.20 -5.97
C SER A 42 -5.51 -18.12 -6.73
N THR A 43 -5.47 -18.58 -7.98
CA THR A 43 -4.21 -18.67 -8.77
C THR A 43 -3.53 -17.30 -8.88
N ALA A 44 -4.30 -16.24 -9.15
CA ALA A 44 -3.76 -14.88 -9.28
C ALA A 44 -3.17 -14.35 -7.97
N MET A 45 -3.79 -14.67 -6.82
CA MET A 45 -3.25 -14.34 -5.49
C MET A 45 -1.89 -15.01 -5.25
N HIS A 46 -1.83 -16.34 -5.45
CA HIS A 46 -0.59 -17.10 -5.26
C HIS A 46 0.51 -16.67 -6.22
N ALA A 47 0.19 -16.40 -7.49
CA ALA A 47 1.15 -15.90 -8.48
C ALA A 47 1.73 -14.54 -8.06
N THR A 48 0.91 -13.64 -7.51
CA THR A 48 1.35 -12.34 -7.00
C THR A 48 2.31 -12.49 -5.82
N GLU A 49 1.96 -13.35 -4.84
CA GLU A 49 2.81 -13.63 -3.68
C GLU A 49 4.13 -14.31 -4.09
N GLN A 50 4.06 -15.26 -5.02
CA GLN A 50 5.24 -15.97 -5.52
C GLN A 50 6.20 -15.04 -6.26
N LEU A 51 5.69 -14.14 -7.12
CA LEU A 51 6.51 -13.18 -7.83
C LEU A 51 7.13 -12.16 -6.86
N ALA A 52 6.35 -11.65 -5.89
CA ALA A 52 6.87 -10.74 -4.87
C ALA A 52 7.95 -11.40 -3.98
N GLY A 53 7.74 -12.67 -3.58
CA GLY A 53 8.74 -13.47 -2.85
C GLY A 53 10.00 -13.71 -3.68
N GLY A 54 9.85 -13.99 -4.98
CA GLY A 54 10.96 -14.13 -5.91
C GLY A 54 11.79 -12.84 -6.03
N LEU A 55 11.11 -11.68 -6.19
CA LEU A 55 11.79 -10.37 -6.22
C LEU A 55 12.53 -10.09 -4.91
N HIS A 56 11.89 -10.35 -3.76
CA HIS A 56 12.52 -10.17 -2.46
C HIS A 56 13.76 -11.05 -2.30
N GLY A 57 13.67 -12.33 -2.68
CA GLY A 57 14.80 -13.26 -2.60
C GLY A 57 15.93 -12.95 -3.58
N MET A 58 15.63 -12.30 -4.72
CA MET A 58 16.65 -11.98 -5.75
C MET A 58 17.27 -10.59 -5.56
N LEU A 59 16.48 -9.58 -5.20
CA LEU A 59 16.93 -8.18 -5.13
C LEU A 59 17.42 -7.79 -3.74
N THR A 60 16.75 -8.29 -2.68
CA THR A 60 17.07 -7.96 -1.29
C THR A 60 17.11 -9.20 -0.42
N PRO A 61 17.96 -10.21 -0.75
CA PRO A 61 18.04 -11.43 0.04
C PRO A 61 18.45 -11.14 1.49
N PRO A 62 17.71 -11.66 2.49
CA PRO A 62 18.02 -11.39 3.88
C PRO A 62 19.33 -12.03 4.37
N ALA A 63 19.83 -13.05 3.67
CA ALA A 63 21.02 -13.81 4.06
C ALA A 63 22.32 -13.28 3.44
N GLY A 64 22.29 -12.24 2.61
CA GLY A 64 23.50 -11.78 1.90
C GLY A 64 23.53 -10.28 1.66
N LYS A 65 24.74 -9.75 1.42
CA LYS A 65 24.90 -8.37 1.00
C LYS A 65 24.56 -8.25 -0.48
N TRP A 66 23.56 -7.46 -0.81
CA TRP A 66 23.05 -7.23 -2.16
C TRP A 66 23.43 -5.84 -2.72
N ALA A 67 24.05 -4.99 -1.90
CA ALA A 67 24.53 -3.67 -2.28
C ALA A 67 25.88 -3.37 -1.63
N TYR A 68 26.69 -2.54 -2.29
CA TYR A 68 27.99 -2.10 -1.79
C TYR A 68 28.17 -0.61 -2.08
N ILE A 69 28.72 0.12 -1.11
CA ILE A 69 29.10 1.52 -1.29
C ILE A 69 30.49 1.55 -1.93
N ARG A 70 30.66 2.28 -3.03
CA ARG A 70 31.93 2.42 -3.76
C ARG A 70 32.10 3.87 -4.23
N LEU A 71 33.35 4.34 -4.31
CA LEU A 71 33.67 5.63 -4.92
C LEU A 71 33.83 5.49 -6.44
N LYS A 72 33.32 6.48 -7.16
CA LYS A 72 33.52 6.56 -8.61
C LYS A 72 34.90 7.15 -8.88
N GLY A 73 35.77 6.43 -9.58
CA GLY A 73 37.11 6.92 -9.98
C GLY A 73 38.28 6.26 -9.28
N GLY A 74 38.05 5.27 -8.44
CA GLY A 74 39.11 4.51 -7.75
C GLY A 74 39.15 4.82 -6.24
N GLU A 75 39.62 3.85 -5.50
CA GLU A 75 39.68 3.88 -4.04
C GLU A 75 41.07 3.51 -3.58
N ASP A 76 41.63 4.25 -2.63
CA ASP A 76 42.78 3.80 -1.88
C ASP A 76 42.35 2.70 -0.87
N ARG A 77 43.34 2.04 -0.25
CA ARG A 77 43.06 0.96 0.70
C ARG A 77 42.28 1.42 1.92
N ALA A 78 42.55 2.63 2.39
CA ALA A 78 41.91 3.17 3.59
C ALA A 78 40.43 3.55 3.29
N ALA A 79 40.19 4.23 2.16
CA ALA A 79 38.84 4.56 1.71
C ALA A 79 37.99 3.29 1.48
N ARG A 80 38.60 2.26 0.85
CA ARG A 80 37.90 0.99 0.65
C ARG A 80 37.50 0.31 1.96
N LEU A 81 38.38 0.24 2.92
CA LEU A 81 38.08 -0.33 4.23
C LEU A 81 36.96 0.44 4.94
N TRP A 82 36.98 1.77 4.87
CA TRP A 82 35.93 2.60 5.44
C TRP A 82 34.57 2.35 4.76
N LEU A 83 34.54 2.25 3.42
CA LEU A 83 33.31 1.98 2.66
C LEU A 83 32.78 0.57 2.90
N ASP A 84 33.65 -0.42 3.09
CA ASP A 84 33.26 -1.78 3.47
C ASP A 84 32.62 -1.78 4.85
N ASN A 85 33.21 -1.10 5.86
CA ASN A 85 32.62 -0.95 7.18
C ASN A 85 31.29 -0.21 7.14
N ALA A 86 31.17 0.86 6.33
CA ALA A 86 29.93 1.58 6.15
C ALA A 86 28.84 0.70 5.52
N THR A 87 29.23 -0.15 4.56
CA THR A 87 28.33 -1.14 3.98
C THR A 87 27.83 -2.13 5.03
N ASP A 88 28.74 -2.66 5.88
CA ASP A 88 28.40 -3.59 6.95
C ASP A 88 27.41 -2.96 7.93
N PHE A 89 27.66 -1.72 8.34
CA PHE A 89 26.76 -0.98 9.22
C PHE A 89 25.37 -0.78 8.63
N LEU A 90 25.25 -0.53 7.32
CA LEU A 90 23.96 -0.45 6.64
C LEU A 90 23.21 -1.80 6.66
N PHE A 91 23.93 -2.91 6.46
CA PHE A 91 23.31 -4.23 6.52
C PHE A 91 22.90 -4.64 7.93
N ASP A 92 23.62 -4.20 8.95
CA ASP A 92 23.21 -4.34 10.36
C ASP A 92 21.89 -3.61 10.63
N ILE A 93 21.73 -2.39 10.05
CA ILE A 93 20.44 -1.68 10.13
C ILE A 93 19.33 -2.44 9.40
N PHE A 94 19.56 -2.90 8.16
CA PHE A 94 18.55 -3.64 7.39
C PHE A 94 18.14 -4.95 8.08
N SER A 95 19.07 -5.62 8.76
CA SER A 95 18.83 -6.87 9.47
C SER A 95 18.22 -6.68 10.86
N SER A 96 18.25 -5.46 11.39
CA SER A 96 17.70 -5.16 12.71
C SER A 96 16.18 -5.31 12.72
N PRO A 97 15.59 -6.03 13.70
CA PRO A 97 14.15 -6.12 13.87
C PRO A 97 13.47 -4.75 14.03
N GLU A 98 14.18 -3.77 14.61
CA GLU A 98 13.69 -2.42 14.85
C GLU A 98 13.52 -1.61 13.57
N SER A 99 14.30 -1.90 12.53
CA SER A 99 14.21 -1.24 11.24
C SER A 99 12.97 -1.68 10.44
N SER A 100 12.45 -2.89 10.70
CA SER A 100 11.35 -3.52 9.95
C SER A 100 11.58 -3.61 8.44
N PHE A 101 12.85 -3.54 7.98
CA PHE A 101 13.17 -3.47 6.55
C PHE A 101 12.65 -4.66 5.76
N ALA A 102 12.90 -5.89 6.25
CA ALA A 102 12.49 -7.11 5.53
C ALA A 102 10.97 -7.18 5.30
N THR A 103 10.20 -6.83 6.33
CA THR A 103 8.72 -6.80 6.24
C THR A 103 8.25 -5.70 5.29
N ALA A 104 8.81 -4.50 5.42
CA ALA A 104 8.47 -3.37 4.56
C ALA A 104 8.86 -3.65 3.10
N ALA A 105 10.03 -4.26 2.84
CA ALA A 105 10.46 -4.62 1.51
C ALA A 105 9.53 -5.66 0.86
N PHE A 106 9.09 -6.68 1.60
CA PHE A 106 8.14 -7.65 1.06
C PHE A 106 6.78 -7.02 0.72
N GLU A 107 6.24 -6.16 1.60
CA GLU A 107 5.02 -5.40 1.31
C GLU A 107 5.19 -4.47 0.09
N PHE A 108 6.35 -3.86 -0.05
CA PHE A 108 6.70 -3.03 -1.21
C PHE A 108 6.70 -3.84 -2.51
N TYR A 109 7.27 -5.06 -2.50
CA TYR A 109 7.24 -5.95 -3.67
C TYR A 109 5.85 -6.45 -3.99
N LEU A 110 5.00 -6.71 -3.01
CA LEU A 110 3.59 -7.06 -3.25
C LEU A 110 2.85 -5.92 -3.97
N ASP A 111 3.02 -4.68 -3.49
CA ASP A 111 2.35 -3.53 -4.10
C ASP A 111 2.87 -3.25 -5.51
N ILE A 112 4.18 -3.34 -5.75
CA ILE A 112 4.75 -3.09 -7.09
C ILE A 112 4.37 -4.17 -8.10
N VAL A 113 4.26 -5.42 -7.68
CA VAL A 113 3.81 -6.53 -8.54
C VAL A 113 2.33 -6.37 -8.88
N ALA A 114 1.47 -6.13 -7.91
CA ALA A 114 0.04 -6.03 -8.12
C ALA A 114 -0.35 -4.75 -8.88
N PHE A 115 0.13 -3.59 -8.42
CA PHE A 115 -0.35 -2.28 -8.86
C PHE A 115 0.65 -1.53 -9.77
N GLY A 116 1.85 -2.08 -9.96
CA GLY A 116 2.90 -1.40 -10.72
C GLY A 116 3.53 -0.21 -10.01
N ASN A 117 3.16 0.05 -8.77
CA ASN A 117 3.63 1.16 -7.96
C ASN A 117 3.80 0.72 -6.52
N ALA A 118 4.81 1.26 -5.85
CA ALA A 118 4.99 1.08 -4.41
C ALA A 118 5.65 2.30 -3.80
N ALA A 119 5.30 2.61 -2.56
CA ALA A 119 5.85 3.73 -1.79
C ALA A 119 6.38 3.23 -0.45
N MET A 120 7.63 3.54 -0.15
CA MET A 120 8.26 3.23 1.13
C MET A 120 8.79 4.51 1.77
N ALA A 121 8.42 4.74 3.01
CA ALA A 121 8.95 5.82 3.85
C ALA A 121 10.22 5.35 4.56
N VAL A 122 11.23 6.22 4.60
CA VAL A 122 12.41 6.06 5.45
C VAL A 122 12.33 7.13 6.53
N THR A 123 12.25 6.71 7.78
CA THR A 123 12.14 7.62 8.92
C THR A 123 13.29 7.40 9.90
N TYR A 124 13.83 8.52 10.41
CA TYR A 124 14.83 8.49 11.47
C TYR A 124 14.20 9.06 12.74
N LYS A 125 14.14 8.24 13.78
CA LYS A 125 13.60 8.63 15.08
C LYS A 125 14.34 7.94 16.21
N ASP A 126 14.67 8.69 17.25
CA ASP A 126 15.32 8.18 18.47
C ASP A 126 16.60 7.38 18.19
N GLY A 127 17.41 7.84 17.22
CA GLY A 127 18.66 7.18 16.83
C GLY A 127 18.49 5.97 15.91
N LYS A 128 17.25 5.63 15.49
CA LYS A 128 16.94 4.44 14.71
C LYS A 128 16.37 4.80 13.34
N ILE A 129 16.78 4.04 12.33
CA ILE A 129 16.23 4.13 10.98
C ILE A 129 15.15 3.05 10.85
N MET A 130 13.96 3.46 10.43
CA MET A 130 12.81 2.58 10.23
C MET A 130 12.29 2.70 8.80
N PHE A 131 11.90 1.58 8.24
CA PHE A 131 11.31 1.45 6.93
C PHE A 131 9.83 1.08 7.07
N ASN A 132 8.96 1.75 6.33
CA ASN A 132 7.53 1.48 6.36
C ASN A 132 6.94 1.61 4.96
N THR A 133 6.29 0.57 4.47
CA THR A 133 5.59 0.64 3.18
C THR A 133 4.24 1.30 3.38
N GLU A 134 4.01 2.37 2.62
CA GLU A 134 2.79 3.15 2.69
C GLU A 134 1.74 2.60 1.75
N GLN A 135 0.49 2.60 2.19
CA GLN A 135 -0.61 2.20 1.33
C GLN A 135 -0.76 3.16 0.16
N LEU A 136 -0.73 2.65 -1.06
CA LEU A 136 -0.88 3.47 -2.27
C LEU A 136 -2.15 4.31 -2.28
N ARG A 137 -3.22 3.84 -1.66
CA ARG A 137 -4.47 4.60 -1.48
C ARG A 137 -4.22 5.97 -0.84
N SER A 138 -3.35 6.03 0.16
CA SER A 138 -3.03 7.27 0.87
C SER A 138 -1.97 8.11 0.18
N CYS A 139 -1.25 7.59 -0.81
CA CYS A 139 -0.12 8.24 -1.46
C CYS A 139 -0.51 8.90 -2.77
N TYR A 140 -0.38 10.21 -2.88
CA TYR A 140 -0.54 10.98 -4.11
C TYR A 140 0.80 11.57 -4.47
N THR A 141 1.29 11.31 -5.68
CA THR A 141 2.61 11.76 -6.12
C THR A 141 2.53 12.53 -7.43
N MET A 142 3.52 13.38 -7.66
CA MET A 142 3.74 14.06 -8.94
C MET A 142 5.18 13.89 -9.37
N GLU A 143 5.38 13.89 -10.69
CA GLU A 143 6.69 13.95 -11.30
C GLU A 143 7.16 15.39 -11.47
N ASN A 144 8.46 15.59 -11.30
CA ASN A 144 9.13 16.80 -11.76
C ASN A 144 9.51 16.71 -13.25
N GLU A 145 10.10 17.78 -13.79
CA GLU A 145 10.57 17.87 -15.18
C GLU A 145 11.59 16.77 -15.53
N SER A 146 12.33 16.25 -14.55
CA SER A 146 13.28 15.14 -14.73
C SER A 146 12.62 13.75 -14.70
N GLY A 147 11.31 13.68 -14.54
CA GLY A 147 10.55 12.43 -14.45
C GLY A 147 10.77 11.66 -13.15
N LYS A 148 11.25 12.32 -12.08
CA LYS A 148 11.34 11.77 -10.72
C LYS A 148 10.14 12.24 -9.90
N ASN A 149 9.67 11.35 -9.04
CA ASN A 149 8.63 11.70 -8.07
C ASN A 149 9.31 12.33 -6.85
N ASP A 150 9.21 13.64 -6.72
CA ASP A 150 9.78 14.44 -5.63
C ASP A 150 8.70 15.19 -4.81
N ILE A 151 7.46 15.02 -5.18
CA ILE A 151 6.30 15.52 -4.46
C ILE A 151 5.44 14.34 -4.03
N ILE A 152 5.10 14.28 -2.74
CA ILE A 152 4.18 13.27 -2.21
C ILE A 152 3.23 13.89 -1.19
N TYR A 153 1.94 13.57 -1.32
CA TYR A 153 0.92 13.90 -0.34
C TYR A 153 0.35 12.60 0.25
N LEU A 154 0.44 12.50 1.57
CA LEU A 154 -0.04 11.35 2.32
C LEU A 154 -1.31 11.73 3.08
N CYS A 155 -2.43 11.12 2.70
CA CYS A 155 -3.72 11.33 3.36
C CYS A 155 -3.97 10.20 4.36
N ARG A 156 -3.95 10.52 5.66
CA ARG A 156 -4.16 9.55 6.74
C ARG A 156 -5.26 10.02 7.68
N ALA A 157 -6.04 9.09 8.19
CA ALA A 157 -7.04 9.36 9.22
C ALA A 157 -6.43 9.15 10.61
N TYR A 158 -6.53 10.15 11.47
CA TYR A 158 -6.05 10.11 12.85
C TYR A 158 -7.21 10.31 13.84
N ARG A 159 -7.15 9.61 14.97
CA ARG A 159 -8.03 9.88 16.09
C ARG A 159 -7.52 11.10 16.88
N PRO A 160 -8.39 11.80 17.64
CA PRO A 160 -7.98 12.96 18.44
C PRO A 160 -6.80 12.67 19.36
N VAL A 161 -6.80 11.51 20.01
CA VAL A 161 -5.71 11.06 20.90
C VAL A 161 -4.36 10.96 20.17
N GLU A 162 -4.37 10.43 18.96
CA GLU A 162 -3.16 10.26 18.13
C GLU A 162 -2.62 11.62 17.64
N MET A 163 -3.54 12.54 17.30
CA MET A 163 -3.19 13.89 16.89
C MET A 163 -2.52 14.67 18.02
N ILE A 164 -3.13 14.65 19.21
CA ILE A 164 -2.58 15.35 20.39
C ILE A 164 -1.22 14.76 20.80
N ARG A 165 -1.08 13.42 20.80
CA ARG A 165 0.19 12.76 21.10
C ARG A 165 1.29 13.14 20.11
N ARG A 166 0.96 13.27 18.83
CA ARG A 166 1.94 13.50 17.76
C ARG A 166 2.29 14.96 17.59
N PHE A 167 1.30 15.85 17.62
CA PHE A 167 1.47 17.27 17.28
C PHE A 167 1.44 18.19 18.50
N GLY A 168 0.97 17.71 19.65
CA GLY A 168 0.74 18.52 20.85
C GLY A 168 -0.60 19.23 20.82
N GLU A 169 -1.18 19.46 22.01
CA GLU A 169 -2.52 20.09 22.14
C GLU A 169 -2.55 21.53 21.60
N ALA A 170 -1.44 22.26 21.71
CA ALA A 170 -1.34 23.65 21.26
C ALA A 170 -1.35 23.82 19.73
N ASN A 171 -0.96 22.78 19.00
CA ASN A 171 -0.79 22.83 17.54
C ASN A 171 -1.98 22.22 16.78
N VAL A 172 -2.95 21.65 17.48
CA VAL A 172 -4.15 21.09 16.86
C VAL A 172 -5.32 22.06 16.93
N HIS A 173 -6.26 21.93 15.98
CA HIS A 173 -7.44 22.78 15.96
C HIS A 173 -8.35 22.50 17.15
N GLN A 174 -9.08 23.53 17.62
CA GLN A 174 -9.98 23.44 18.79
C GLN A 174 -11.02 22.30 18.71
N ASN A 175 -11.50 21.98 17.50
CA ASN A 175 -12.43 20.87 17.29
C ASN A 175 -11.81 19.52 17.66
N VAL A 176 -10.51 19.32 17.41
CA VAL A 176 -9.78 18.10 17.77
C VAL A 176 -9.63 18.02 19.29
N THR A 177 -9.26 19.13 19.94
CA THR A 177 -9.14 19.21 21.41
C THR A 177 -10.49 18.94 22.09
N LYS A 178 -11.57 19.51 21.56
CA LYS A 178 -12.92 19.24 22.05
C LYS A 178 -13.29 17.78 21.90
N ALA A 179 -13.13 17.19 20.71
CA ALA A 179 -13.41 15.77 20.45
C ALA A 179 -12.58 14.84 21.36
N TYR A 180 -11.33 15.22 21.68
CA TYR A 180 -10.49 14.49 22.63
C TYR A 180 -11.06 14.53 24.05
N ARG A 181 -11.43 15.72 24.56
CA ARG A 181 -12.00 15.91 25.91
C ARG A 181 -13.35 15.21 26.08
N ASP A 182 -14.14 15.21 25.01
CA ASP A 182 -15.46 14.54 24.98
C ASP A 182 -15.35 13.00 24.78
N GLY A 183 -14.14 12.45 24.66
CA GLY A 183 -13.88 11.01 24.44
C GLY A 183 -14.44 10.48 23.12
N GLN A 184 -14.61 11.34 22.10
CA GLN A 184 -15.18 10.93 20.81
C GLN A 184 -14.21 10.07 20.00
N THR A 185 -14.74 9.06 19.30
CA THR A 185 -13.98 8.15 18.41
C THR A 185 -13.98 8.60 16.94
N VAL A 186 -14.27 9.86 16.68
CA VAL A 186 -14.21 10.44 15.32
C VAL A 186 -12.80 10.46 14.80
N THR A 187 -12.64 10.43 13.47
CA THR A 187 -11.34 10.53 12.80
C THR A 187 -11.25 11.81 11.99
N PHE A 188 -10.09 12.43 12.01
CA PHE A 188 -9.76 13.63 11.23
C PHE A 188 -8.82 13.24 10.11
N GLU A 189 -9.06 13.76 8.90
CA GLU A 189 -8.17 13.54 7.76
C GLU A 189 -7.00 14.51 7.86
N VAL A 190 -5.78 13.97 7.97
CA VAL A 190 -4.54 14.73 7.99
C VAL A 190 -3.79 14.47 6.71
N VAL A 191 -3.40 15.55 6.04
CA VAL A 191 -2.54 15.52 4.86
C VAL A 191 -1.13 15.91 5.26
N GLN A 192 -0.18 15.00 5.04
CA GLN A 192 1.24 15.32 5.07
C GLN A 192 1.67 15.64 3.65
N ALA A 193 2.05 16.89 3.39
CA ALA A 193 2.56 17.35 2.12
C ALA A 193 4.08 17.43 2.18
N ILE A 194 4.78 16.69 1.32
CA ILE A 194 6.24 16.74 1.18
C ILE A 194 6.56 17.18 -0.23
N GLU A 195 7.25 18.31 -0.35
CA GLU A 195 7.58 18.92 -1.63
C GLU A 195 8.90 19.70 -1.54
N PRO A 196 9.62 19.88 -2.66
CA PRO A 196 10.84 20.68 -2.69
C PRO A 196 10.52 22.14 -2.32
N ARG A 197 11.49 22.83 -1.71
CA ARG A 197 11.44 24.26 -1.46
C ARG A 197 12.15 24.99 -2.60
N ASP A 198 11.56 26.08 -3.07
CA ASP A 198 12.18 26.95 -4.06
C ASP A 198 13.43 27.64 -3.47
N GLU A 199 13.34 28.08 -2.21
CA GLU A 199 14.45 28.69 -1.47
C GLU A 199 14.91 27.77 -0.35
N HIS A 200 16.15 27.29 -0.41
CA HIS A 200 16.77 26.45 0.62
C HIS A 200 18.25 26.77 0.79
N TYR A 201 18.80 26.50 1.98
CA TYR A 201 20.18 26.80 2.35
C TYR A 201 21.10 25.56 2.37
N GLY A 202 20.66 24.45 1.83
CA GLY A 202 21.43 23.21 1.74
C GLY A 202 21.26 22.26 2.93
N ARG A 203 22.09 21.21 2.94
CA ARG A 203 22.05 20.17 4.00
C ARG A 203 22.47 20.73 5.36
N GLY A 204 21.82 20.25 6.41
CA GLY A 204 22.13 20.66 7.79
C GLY A 204 21.54 22.01 8.20
N ALA A 205 20.80 22.69 7.33
CA ALA A 205 20.10 23.93 7.67
C ALA A 205 19.00 23.70 8.73
N ALA A 206 18.51 24.81 9.31
CA ALA A 206 17.35 24.76 10.19
C ALA A 206 16.13 24.12 9.49
N LYS A 207 15.18 23.56 10.25
CA LYS A 207 14.05 22.78 9.72
C LYS A 207 13.25 23.52 8.64
N ASP A 208 13.12 24.83 8.79
CA ASP A 208 12.42 25.74 7.87
C ASP A 208 13.22 26.09 6.60
N LYS A 209 14.50 25.69 6.51
CA LYS A 209 15.44 26.03 5.42
C LYS A 209 16.00 24.82 4.69
N LYS A 210 15.52 23.62 5.02
CA LYS A 210 15.92 22.38 4.37
C LYS A 210 15.34 22.24 2.96
N PRO A 211 15.98 21.48 2.06
CA PRO A 211 15.57 21.33 0.65
C PRO A 211 14.14 20.85 0.46
N TYR A 212 13.64 19.98 1.34
CA TYR A 212 12.27 19.48 1.27
C TYR A 212 11.49 19.96 2.49
N LYS A 213 10.32 20.56 2.25
CA LYS A 213 9.36 20.88 3.32
C LYS A 213 8.40 19.73 3.56
N SER A 214 7.98 19.56 4.80
CA SER A 214 6.96 18.59 5.21
C SER A 214 5.94 19.31 6.07
N CYS A 215 4.74 19.51 5.55
CA CYS A 215 3.64 20.19 6.21
C CYS A 215 2.57 19.19 6.61
N PHE A 216 2.19 19.19 7.89
CA PHE A 216 1.05 18.41 8.38
C PHE A 216 -0.17 19.33 8.51
N ILE A 217 -1.20 19.05 7.73
CA ILE A 217 -2.39 19.88 7.61
C ILE A 217 -3.60 19.03 8.00
N ASP A 218 -4.39 19.52 8.95
CA ASP A 218 -5.73 19.01 9.20
C ASP A 218 -6.64 19.45 8.03
N ALA A 219 -6.97 18.52 7.16
CA ALA A 219 -7.77 18.79 5.97
C ALA A 219 -9.23 19.14 6.30
N THR A 220 -9.74 18.61 7.43
CA THR A 220 -11.10 18.85 7.90
C THR A 220 -11.28 20.29 8.36
N ASN A 221 -10.33 20.80 9.16
CA ASN A 221 -10.38 22.14 9.74
C ASN A 221 -9.51 23.16 8.97
N LYS A 222 -8.81 22.74 7.91
CA LYS A 222 -7.87 23.58 7.12
C LYS A 222 -6.81 24.25 8.00
N HIS A 223 -6.25 23.50 8.97
CA HIS A 223 -5.30 24.01 9.95
C HIS A 223 -3.94 23.38 9.77
N LEU A 224 -2.88 24.21 9.67
CA LEU A 224 -1.49 23.75 9.65
C LEU A 224 -1.07 23.44 11.08
N MET A 225 -0.73 22.17 11.34
CA MET A 225 -0.35 21.69 12.67
C MET A 225 1.16 21.69 12.90
N LEU A 226 1.93 21.33 11.89
CA LEU A 226 3.38 21.19 12.01
C LEU A 226 4.04 21.39 10.65
N GLU A 227 5.15 22.14 10.63
CA GLU A 227 6.04 22.21 9.48
C GLU A 227 7.43 21.71 9.89
N GLU A 228 7.96 20.79 9.10
CA GLU A 228 9.29 20.21 9.24
C GLU A 228 10.05 20.29 7.92
N GLY A 229 11.30 19.86 7.92
CA GLY A 229 12.11 19.77 6.70
C GLY A 229 12.98 18.54 6.69
N PHE A 230 13.26 18.07 5.47
CA PHE A 230 14.17 16.96 5.20
C PHE A 230 15.33 17.43 4.33
N ASP A 231 16.52 16.88 4.59
CA ASP A 231 17.70 17.14 3.76
C ASP A 231 17.65 16.41 2.44
N ASP A 232 17.05 15.20 2.43
CA ASP A 232 16.80 14.36 1.26
C ASP A 232 15.32 13.94 1.24
N PHE A 233 14.80 13.60 0.07
CA PHE A 233 13.42 13.16 -0.06
C PHE A 233 13.22 11.83 0.71
N PRO A 234 12.34 11.77 1.72
CA PRO A 234 12.27 10.66 2.66
C PRO A 234 11.46 9.47 2.14
N PHE A 235 11.06 9.46 0.88
CA PHE A 235 10.27 8.40 0.27
C PHE A 235 10.95 7.78 -0.94
N MET A 236 10.87 6.47 -1.02
CA MET A 236 11.18 5.72 -2.22
C MET A 236 9.85 5.39 -2.92
N PHE A 237 9.59 6.03 -4.05
CA PHE A 237 8.45 5.71 -4.90
C PHE A 237 8.95 4.98 -6.15
N ALA A 238 8.63 3.69 -6.26
CA ALA A 238 9.03 2.89 -7.40
C ALA A 238 7.85 2.62 -8.33
N ARG A 239 8.17 2.46 -9.60
CA ARG A 239 7.25 2.08 -10.68
C ARG A 239 7.83 0.89 -11.42
N TRP A 240 7.00 -0.12 -11.67
CA TRP A 240 7.43 -1.31 -12.43
C TRP A 240 7.82 -0.94 -13.86
N SER A 241 6.90 -0.31 -14.58
CA SER A 241 7.19 0.28 -15.88
C SER A 241 6.54 1.65 -15.99
N LYS A 242 7.28 2.61 -16.54
CA LYS A 242 6.80 3.96 -16.78
C LYS A 242 6.26 4.06 -18.22
N ARG A 243 5.11 4.71 -18.37
CA ARG A 243 4.59 5.16 -19.67
C ARG A 243 4.74 6.67 -19.78
N ALA A 244 5.03 7.15 -20.98
CA ALA A 244 5.15 8.59 -21.22
C ALA A 244 3.83 9.29 -20.92
N GLY A 245 3.90 10.40 -20.16
CA GLY A 245 2.72 11.18 -19.77
C GLY A 245 1.95 10.64 -18.56
N GLU A 246 2.36 9.51 -17.96
CA GLU A 246 1.71 8.95 -16.78
C GLU A 246 2.59 9.06 -15.54
N ALA A 247 2.03 9.59 -14.44
CA ALA A 247 2.73 9.70 -13.15
C ALA A 247 2.87 8.34 -12.45
N TYR A 248 1.95 7.42 -12.73
CA TYR A 248 1.91 6.08 -12.13
C TYR A 248 2.37 5.01 -13.12
N GLY A 249 2.99 3.97 -12.57
CA GLY A 249 3.51 2.84 -13.34
C GLY A 249 2.46 1.77 -13.63
N TYR A 250 2.80 0.86 -14.53
CA TYR A 250 2.00 -0.27 -14.94
C TYR A 250 2.72 -1.57 -14.58
N GLY A 251 2.07 -2.44 -13.81
CA GLY A 251 2.64 -3.66 -13.26
C GLY A 251 2.09 -4.95 -13.86
N PRO A 252 2.73 -6.10 -13.55
CA PRO A 252 2.29 -7.41 -13.99
C PRO A 252 0.85 -7.74 -13.60
N GLY A 253 0.44 -7.37 -12.38
CA GLY A 253 -0.93 -7.61 -11.91
C GLY A 253 -1.98 -6.88 -12.75
N ILE A 254 -1.71 -5.65 -13.17
CA ILE A 254 -2.62 -4.93 -14.07
C ILE A 254 -2.66 -5.61 -15.44
N ALA A 255 -1.51 -6.08 -15.93
CA ALA A 255 -1.42 -6.78 -17.21
C ALA A 255 -2.22 -8.09 -17.22
N ALA A 256 -2.10 -8.87 -16.14
CA ALA A 256 -2.75 -10.19 -16.01
C ALA A 256 -4.21 -10.11 -15.50
N TYR A 257 -4.72 -8.91 -15.20
CA TYR A 257 -6.04 -8.77 -14.59
C TYR A 257 -7.17 -9.37 -15.45
N SER A 258 -7.12 -9.17 -16.77
CA SER A 258 -8.17 -9.63 -17.69
C SER A 258 -8.32 -11.15 -17.65
N GLU A 259 -7.20 -11.86 -17.76
CA GLU A 259 -7.16 -13.32 -17.73
C GLU A 259 -7.54 -13.88 -16.36
N ALA A 260 -7.03 -13.26 -15.29
CA ALA A 260 -7.38 -13.63 -13.92
C ALA A 260 -8.87 -13.46 -13.63
N SER A 261 -9.48 -12.38 -14.11
CA SER A 261 -10.92 -12.15 -13.99
C SER A 261 -11.75 -13.16 -14.77
N GLN A 262 -11.33 -13.49 -15.99
CA GLN A 262 -12.00 -14.54 -16.81
C GLN A 262 -11.91 -15.91 -16.11
N LEU A 263 -10.73 -16.29 -15.63
CA LEU A 263 -10.54 -17.56 -14.92
C LEU A 263 -11.43 -17.65 -13.68
N ASN A 264 -11.46 -16.61 -12.85
CA ASN A 264 -12.32 -16.54 -11.69
C ASN A 264 -13.81 -16.73 -12.05
N THR A 265 -14.27 -16.07 -13.13
CA THR A 265 -15.65 -16.18 -13.62
C THR A 265 -15.94 -17.58 -14.15
N MET A 266 -15.00 -18.21 -14.86
CA MET A 266 -15.15 -19.57 -15.35
C MET A 266 -15.32 -20.57 -14.20
N VAL A 267 -14.47 -20.46 -13.16
CA VAL A 267 -14.56 -21.32 -11.97
C VAL A 267 -15.87 -21.08 -11.22
N GLU A 268 -16.34 -19.84 -11.11
CA GLU A 268 -17.65 -19.52 -10.55
C GLU A 268 -18.78 -20.23 -11.30
N ILE A 269 -18.80 -20.11 -12.64
CA ILE A 269 -19.82 -20.74 -13.50
C ILE A 269 -19.77 -22.26 -13.35
N MET A 270 -18.59 -22.87 -13.37
CA MET A 270 -18.42 -24.32 -13.19
C MET A 270 -18.93 -24.78 -11.82
N THR A 271 -18.62 -24.02 -10.75
CA THR A 271 -19.10 -24.34 -9.39
C THR A 271 -20.63 -24.27 -9.32
N ARG A 272 -21.22 -23.22 -9.91
CA ARG A 272 -22.69 -23.08 -9.98
C ARG A 272 -23.35 -24.17 -10.83
N ALA A 273 -22.73 -24.58 -11.94
CA ALA A 273 -23.22 -25.67 -12.77
C ALA A 273 -23.18 -27.01 -12.01
N ALA A 274 -22.08 -27.27 -11.28
CA ALA A 274 -21.96 -28.46 -10.43
C ALA A 274 -23.06 -28.49 -9.35
N ALA A 275 -23.30 -27.36 -8.69
CA ALA A 275 -24.36 -27.24 -7.70
C ALA A 275 -25.74 -27.51 -8.28
N LYS A 276 -26.06 -26.99 -9.48
CA LYS A 276 -27.32 -27.24 -10.16
C LYS A 276 -27.47 -28.70 -10.60
N ASN A 277 -26.37 -29.37 -10.94
CA ASN A 277 -26.42 -30.79 -11.28
C ASN A 277 -26.65 -31.68 -10.06
N THR A 278 -26.16 -31.25 -8.89
CA THR A 278 -26.32 -31.98 -7.63
C THR A 278 -27.73 -31.78 -7.06
N ASP A 279 -28.27 -30.56 -7.18
CA ASP A 279 -29.61 -30.20 -6.72
C ASP A 279 -30.37 -29.47 -7.85
N PRO A 280 -30.91 -30.24 -8.85
CA PRO A 280 -31.57 -29.64 -9.99
C PRO A 280 -32.91 -29.00 -9.59
N PRO A 281 -33.26 -27.85 -10.22
CA PRO A 281 -34.57 -27.27 -10.00
C PRO A 281 -35.69 -28.24 -10.46
N LEU A 282 -36.66 -28.44 -9.60
CA LEU A 282 -37.79 -29.30 -9.88
C LEU A 282 -38.94 -28.46 -10.47
N LEU A 283 -39.56 -28.97 -11.53
CA LEU A 283 -40.79 -28.42 -12.08
C LEU A 283 -41.96 -29.22 -11.47
N SER A 284 -42.86 -28.52 -10.80
CA SER A 284 -44.08 -29.09 -10.23
C SER A 284 -45.29 -28.51 -10.96
N PRO A 285 -46.31 -29.33 -11.30
CA PRO A 285 -47.58 -28.79 -11.75
C PRO A 285 -48.24 -27.97 -10.65
N ALA A 286 -48.98 -26.93 -11.05
CA ALA A 286 -49.62 -26.01 -10.10
C ALA A 286 -50.72 -26.67 -9.27
N GLU A 287 -51.29 -27.77 -9.75
CA GLU A 287 -52.35 -28.53 -9.08
C GLU A 287 -51.98 -30.03 -9.01
N GLY A 288 -52.28 -30.65 -7.86
CA GLY A 288 -52.15 -32.11 -7.70
C GLY A 288 -50.90 -32.62 -7.02
N MET A 289 -50.05 -31.75 -6.46
CA MET A 289 -48.84 -32.19 -5.76
C MET A 289 -49.01 -32.12 -4.24
N ILE A 290 -48.68 -33.24 -3.55
CA ILE A 290 -48.72 -33.30 -2.09
C ILE A 290 -47.40 -32.74 -1.53
N LEU A 291 -47.48 -31.62 -0.82
CA LEU A 291 -46.35 -31.01 -0.11
C LEU A 291 -46.35 -31.42 1.37
N PRO A 292 -45.16 -31.55 2.02
CA PRO A 292 -43.82 -31.26 1.54
C PRO A 292 -43.17 -32.40 0.78
N LEU A 293 -42.49 -32.10 -0.34
CA LEU A 293 -41.60 -33.02 -1.04
C LEU A 293 -40.34 -33.29 -0.20
N ARG A 294 -40.02 -34.58 -0.05
CA ARG A 294 -38.77 -35.01 0.55
C ARG A 294 -37.72 -35.16 -0.54
N LEU A 295 -36.62 -34.39 -0.44
CA LEU A 295 -35.53 -34.36 -1.43
C LEU A 295 -34.29 -35.10 -0.94
N ASP A 296 -34.37 -35.78 0.21
CA ASP A 296 -33.25 -36.54 0.76
C ASP A 296 -33.01 -37.82 -0.09
N PRO A 297 -31.73 -38.27 -0.22
CA PRO A 297 -31.41 -39.49 -0.95
C PRO A 297 -32.20 -40.69 -0.43
N GLY A 298 -32.93 -41.38 -1.32
CA GLY A 298 -33.72 -42.53 -0.97
C GLY A 298 -35.11 -42.23 -0.40
N SER A 299 -35.56 -40.98 -0.37
CA SER A 299 -36.89 -40.61 0.08
C SER A 299 -37.97 -41.01 -0.97
N ILE A 300 -39.11 -41.47 -0.48
CA ILE A 300 -40.26 -41.84 -1.33
C ILE A 300 -41.29 -40.70 -1.21
N ASN A 301 -41.66 -40.13 -2.35
CA ASN A 301 -42.74 -39.15 -2.48
C ASN A 301 -43.92 -39.84 -3.22
N PHE A 302 -45.10 -39.62 -2.67
CA PHE A 302 -46.35 -40.10 -3.30
C PHE A 302 -47.02 -38.94 -4.04
N TYR A 303 -47.56 -39.17 -5.21
CA TYR A 303 -48.28 -38.21 -6.05
C TYR A 303 -49.69 -38.68 -6.34
#